data_993813754e6fe419c86b9e81aa29e557
#
_entry.id   993813754e6fe419c86b9e81aa29e557
#
_cell.length_a   1.000
_cell.length_b   1.000
_cell.length_c   1.000
_cell.angle_alpha   90.00
_cell.angle_beta   90.00
_cell.angle_gamma   90.00
#
_symmetry.space_group_name_H-M   'P 1'
#
loop_
_entity.id
_entity.type
_entity.pdbx_description
1 polymer ?
#
loop_
_entity_poly.entity_id
_entity_poly.type
_entity_poly.pdbx_seq_one_letter_code
_entity_poly.pdbx_strand_id
1 'polypeptide(L)'
;RNYANISFNDVKIDASCILGDIEAGGEIAEDILDIGRIAIASEMLGNAESAFETTIDYLKQRKQFGVLIGSFQALQHRAAEMFCEIELTKSSVMAAMRAADERSNDLQRLSSLAKTVSGETLHLVSNEAIQMHGGIGVTDEYDIGFFLKRARVAEQIFGSSKFHTERYANLSGF
;
A
#
# COMPACT_ATOMS: atom_id res chain seq x y z
N ARG A 1 -6.25 4.83 -14.43
CA ARG A 1 -6.67 6.21 -14.06
C ARG A 1 -5.98 7.19 -15.00
N ASN A 2 -6.67 8.26 -15.37
CA ASN A 2 -6.09 9.35 -16.13
C ASN A 2 -5.40 10.33 -15.18
N TYR A 3 -4.15 10.64 -15.45
CA TYR A 3 -3.38 11.67 -14.77
C TYR A 3 -3.24 12.87 -15.72
N ALA A 4 -3.24 14.06 -15.18
CA ALA A 4 -3.03 15.28 -15.93
C ALA A 4 -2.07 16.21 -15.17
N ASN A 5 -1.22 16.89 -15.92
CA ASN A 5 -0.49 18.05 -15.40
C ASN A 5 -1.37 19.29 -15.57
N ILE A 6 -1.45 20.09 -14.52
CA ILE A 6 -2.22 21.35 -14.53
C ILE A 6 -1.23 22.51 -14.41
N SER A 7 -1.31 23.44 -15.35
CA SER A 7 -0.52 24.67 -15.32
C SER A 7 -1.44 25.86 -15.08
N PHE A 8 -1.04 26.72 -14.16
CA PHE A 8 -1.74 27.97 -13.85
C PHE A 8 -0.89 29.13 -14.40
N ASN A 9 -1.42 29.92 -15.34
CA ASN A 9 -0.74 31.03 -15.94
C ASN A 9 -1.55 32.32 -15.66
N ASP A 10 -1.00 33.23 -14.87
CA ASP A 10 -1.58 34.55 -14.54
C ASP A 10 -3.03 34.50 -14.04
N VAL A 11 -3.41 33.41 -13.32
CA VAL A 11 -4.74 33.24 -12.75
C VAL A 11 -4.88 34.15 -11.54
N LYS A 12 -5.80 35.11 -11.61
CA LYS A 12 -6.13 35.99 -10.50
C LYS A 12 -7.20 35.31 -9.64
N ILE A 13 -6.93 35.21 -8.35
CA ILE A 13 -7.87 34.69 -7.35
C ILE A 13 -8.09 35.72 -6.25
N ASP A 14 -9.25 35.70 -5.61
CA ASP A 14 -9.56 36.55 -4.48
C ASP A 14 -8.79 36.10 -3.22
N ALA A 15 -8.44 37.03 -2.35
CA ALA A 15 -7.72 36.73 -1.11
C ALA A 15 -8.52 35.79 -0.18
N SER A 16 -9.85 35.76 -0.29
CA SER A 16 -10.71 34.81 0.44
C SER A 16 -10.51 33.34 0.03
N CYS A 17 -9.84 33.07 -1.10
CA CYS A 17 -9.48 31.73 -1.55
C CYS A 17 -8.20 31.19 -0.90
N ILE A 18 -7.52 32.00 -0.07
CA ILE A 18 -6.30 31.57 0.63
C ILE A 18 -6.71 30.62 1.77
N LEU A 19 -6.11 29.44 1.78
CA LEU A 19 -6.28 28.46 2.85
C LEU A 19 -5.15 28.66 3.88
N GLY A 20 -5.54 29.13 5.09
CA GLY A 20 -4.58 29.40 6.15
C GLY A 20 -3.71 30.63 5.89
N ASP A 21 -2.45 30.56 6.28
CA ASP A 21 -1.46 31.61 6.05
C ASP A 21 -0.73 31.37 4.71
N ILE A 22 -0.40 32.45 4.00
CA ILE A 22 0.33 32.37 2.72
C ILE A 22 1.69 31.67 2.89
N GLU A 23 2.37 31.92 4.03
CA GLU A 23 3.67 31.32 4.30
C GLU A 23 3.60 29.84 4.77
N ALA A 24 2.44 29.40 5.25
CA ALA A 24 2.21 28.02 5.73
C ALA A 24 1.82 27.02 4.62
N GLY A 25 1.74 27.45 3.37
CA GLY A 25 1.24 26.60 2.26
C GLY A 25 1.99 25.27 2.09
N GLY A 26 3.30 25.27 2.34
CA GLY A 26 4.12 24.04 2.31
C GLY A 26 3.75 23.03 3.40
N GLU A 27 3.55 23.50 4.62
CA GLU A 27 3.15 22.65 5.76
C GLU A 27 1.76 22.08 5.55
N ILE A 28 0.80 22.91 5.14
CA ILE A 28 -0.57 22.47 4.83
C ILE A 28 -0.57 21.40 3.71
N ALA A 29 0.25 21.58 2.68
CA ALA A 29 0.37 20.61 1.60
C ALA A 29 0.97 19.28 2.09
N GLU A 30 1.99 19.30 2.95
CA GLU A 30 2.57 18.07 3.53
C GLU A 30 1.57 17.34 4.43
N ASP A 31 0.80 18.04 5.25
CA ASP A 31 -0.25 17.43 6.09
C ASP A 31 -1.30 16.70 5.22
N ILE A 32 -1.75 17.35 4.13
CA ILE A 32 -2.69 16.73 3.18
C ILE A 32 -2.07 15.49 2.52
N LEU A 33 -0.79 15.57 2.13
CA LEU A 33 -0.08 14.45 1.52
C LEU A 33 0.12 13.29 2.51
N ASP A 34 0.36 13.57 3.80
CA ASP A 34 0.51 12.52 4.80
C ASP A 34 -0.81 11.76 5.04
N ILE A 35 -1.94 12.46 5.07
CA ILE A 35 -3.25 11.82 5.08
C ILE A 35 -3.47 10.97 3.80
N GLY A 36 -3.08 11.50 2.64
CA GLY A 36 -3.13 10.76 1.38
C GLY A 36 -2.26 9.50 1.38
N ARG A 37 -1.07 9.56 1.97
CA ARG A 37 -0.15 8.42 2.16
C ARG A 37 -0.76 7.33 3.03
N ILE A 38 -1.40 7.72 4.14
CA ILE A 38 -2.10 6.78 5.03
C ILE A 38 -3.29 6.14 4.32
N ALA A 39 -4.07 6.91 3.58
CA ALA A 39 -5.21 6.39 2.84
C ALA A 39 -4.80 5.35 1.79
N ILE A 40 -3.74 5.63 1.01
CA ILE A 40 -3.24 4.65 0.03
C ILE A 40 -2.56 3.44 0.70
N ALA A 41 -1.91 3.62 1.86
CA ALA A 41 -1.36 2.51 2.65
C ALA A 41 -2.47 1.58 3.14
N SER A 42 -3.59 2.13 3.60
CA SER A 42 -4.78 1.37 4.00
C SER A 42 -5.41 0.61 2.82
N GLU A 43 -5.47 1.23 1.65
CA GLU A 43 -5.93 0.56 0.42
C GLU A 43 -5.00 -0.60 0.05
N MET A 44 -3.68 -0.40 0.15
CA MET A 44 -2.70 -1.45 -0.15
C MET A 44 -2.80 -2.62 0.81
N LEU A 45 -3.00 -2.36 2.10
CA LEU A 45 -3.25 -3.40 3.10
C LEU A 45 -4.51 -4.21 2.76
N GLY A 46 -5.63 -3.56 2.50
CA GLY A 46 -6.88 -4.24 2.13
C GLY A 46 -6.76 -5.09 0.85
N ASN A 47 -5.98 -4.61 -0.14
CA ASN A 47 -5.68 -5.40 -1.33
C ASN A 47 -4.80 -6.62 -1.02
N ALA A 48 -3.82 -6.49 -0.10
CA ALA A 48 -2.99 -7.61 0.33
C ALA A 48 -3.81 -8.67 1.08
N GLU A 49 -4.67 -8.26 2.01
CA GLU A 49 -5.60 -9.15 2.72
C GLU A 49 -6.50 -9.92 1.74
N SER A 50 -7.13 -9.21 0.81
CA SER A 50 -8.04 -9.84 -0.18
C SER A 50 -7.31 -10.80 -1.12
N ALA A 51 -6.10 -10.45 -1.57
CA ALA A 51 -5.28 -11.34 -2.40
C ALA A 51 -4.85 -12.60 -1.64
N PHE A 52 -4.49 -12.44 -0.36
CA PHE A 52 -4.13 -13.53 0.53
C PHE A 52 -5.32 -14.48 0.75
N GLU A 53 -6.49 -13.97 1.13
CA GLU A 53 -7.70 -14.77 1.36
C GLU A 53 -8.09 -15.56 0.11
N THR A 54 -8.12 -14.89 -1.06
CA THR A 54 -8.39 -15.53 -2.35
C THR A 54 -7.40 -16.66 -2.64
N THR A 55 -6.12 -16.44 -2.32
CA THR A 55 -5.06 -17.45 -2.52
C THR A 55 -5.23 -18.63 -1.58
N ILE A 56 -5.51 -18.39 -0.30
CA ILE A 56 -5.74 -19.47 0.68
C ILE A 56 -6.95 -20.32 0.28
N ASP A 57 -8.02 -19.71 -0.19
CA ASP A 57 -9.20 -20.44 -0.66
C ASP A 57 -8.90 -21.29 -1.90
N TYR A 58 -8.10 -20.78 -2.83
CA TYR A 58 -7.63 -21.55 -3.98
C TYR A 58 -6.79 -22.75 -3.55
N LEU A 59 -5.84 -22.58 -2.63
CA LEU A 59 -4.99 -23.67 -2.11
C LEU A 59 -5.80 -24.78 -1.43
N LYS A 60 -6.91 -24.43 -0.78
CA LYS A 60 -7.83 -25.37 -0.12
C LYS A 60 -8.73 -26.15 -1.08
N GLN A 61 -8.85 -25.71 -2.32
CA GLN A 61 -9.76 -26.32 -3.30
C GLN A 61 -9.03 -27.03 -4.44
N ARG A 62 -7.88 -26.50 -4.87
CA ARG A 62 -7.13 -27.01 -6.01
C ARG A 62 -6.45 -28.33 -5.70
N LYS A 63 -6.67 -29.33 -6.54
CA LYS A 63 -5.99 -30.63 -6.47
C LYS A 63 -4.94 -30.76 -7.58
N GLN A 64 -3.75 -31.21 -7.20
CA GLN A 64 -2.66 -31.64 -8.08
C GLN A 64 -1.92 -32.82 -7.43
N PHE A 65 -1.35 -33.70 -8.23
CA PHE A 65 -0.62 -34.88 -7.72
C PHE A 65 -1.46 -35.75 -6.75
N GLY A 66 -2.77 -35.79 -6.95
CA GLY A 66 -3.70 -36.58 -6.15
C GLY A 66 -4.12 -35.98 -4.79
N VAL A 67 -3.58 -34.82 -4.40
CA VAL A 67 -3.87 -34.13 -3.13
C VAL A 67 -4.26 -32.67 -3.34
N LEU A 68 -4.80 -32.04 -2.27
CA LEU A 68 -4.97 -30.58 -2.25
C LEU A 68 -3.60 -29.92 -2.21
N ILE A 69 -3.39 -28.90 -3.07
CA ILE A 69 -2.07 -28.23 -3.15
C ILE A 69 -1.71 -27.50 -1.85
N GLY A 70 -2.67 -27.04 -1.07
CA GLY A 70 -2.46 -26.46 0.25
C GLY A 70 -1.85 -27.43 1.28
N SER A 71 -1.75 -28.73 1.00
CA SER A 71 -1.03 -29.69 1.84
C SER A 71 0.49 -29.69 1.66
N PHE A 72 1.01 -29.03 0.62
CA PHE A 72 2.44 -28.94 0.38
C PHE A 72 3.09 -27.89 1.29
N GLN A 73 4.09 -28.30 2.07
CA GLN A 73 4.78 -27.42 3.02
C GLN A 73 5.36 -26.16 2.37
N ALA A 74 5.88 -26.25 1.14
CA ALA A 74 6.43 -25.11 0.43
C ALA A 74 5.39 -23.98 0.25
N LEU A 75 4.13 -24.31 -0.01
CA LEU A 75 3.04 -23.34 -0.11
C LEU A 75 2.56 -22.85 1.26
N GLN A 76 2.55 -23.74 2.27
CA GLN A 76 2.20 -23.37 3.64
C GLN A 76 3.18 -22.35 4.24
N HIS A 77 4.50 -22.53 4.01
CA HIS A 77 5.52 -21.61 4.50
C HIS A 77 5.38 -20.22 3.84
N ARG A 78 5.16 -20.16 2.53
CA ARG A 78 4.91 -18.90 1.81
C ARG A 78 3.63 -18.22 2.31
N ALA A 79 2.57 -18.98 2.53
CA ALA A 79 1.32 -18.45 3.10
C ALA A 79 1.52 -17.90 4.52
N ALA A 80 2.31 -18.57 5.35
CA ALA A 80 2.64 -18.08 6.68
C ALA A 80 3.45 -16.79 6.66
N GLU A 81 4.42 -16.66 5.74
CA GLU A 81 5.19 -15.43 5.51
C GLU A 81 4.27 -14.27 5.11
N MET A 82 3.41 -14.49 4.10
CA MET A 82 2.41 -13.49 3.68
C MET A 82 1.53 -13.02 4.83
N PHE A 83 1.05 -13.95 5.66
CA PHE A 83 0.23 -13.65 6.83
C PHE A 83 0.98 -12.78 7.84
N CYS A 84 2.22 -13.12 8.17
CA CYS A 84 3.05 -12.34 9.10
C CYS A 84 3.26 -10.91 8.59
N GLU A 85 3.60 -10.74 7.32
CA GLU A 85 3.82 -9.41 6.71
C GLU A 85 2.54 -8.58 6.70
N ILE A 86 1.38 -9.19 6.44
CA ILE A 86 0.07 -8.50 6.52
C ILE A 86 -0.20 -8.01 7.95
N GLU A 87 0.01 -8.84 8.98
CA GLU A 87 -0.25 -8.46 10.37
C GLU A 87 0.71 -7.35 10.88
N LEU A 88 1.98 -7.38 10.46
CA LEU A 88 2.93 -6.30 10.73
C LEU A 88 2.51 -5.00 10.03
N THR A 89 2.09 -5.09 8.77
CA THR A 89 1.58 -3.96 7.99
C THR A 89 0.34 -3.36 8.63
N LYS A 90 -0.59 -4.18 9.08
CA LYS A 90 -1.79 -3.74 9.80
C LYS A 90 -1.44 -2.90 11.02
N SER A 91 -0.45 -3.34 11.80
CA SER A 91 0.02 -2.61 12.97
C SER A 91 0.60 -1.24 12.61
N SER A 92 1.39 -1.15 11.53
CA SER A 92 2.00 0.11 11.08
C SER A 92 0.95 1.08 10.50
N VAL A 93 -0.03 0.59 9.73
CA VAL A 93 -1.14 1.39 9.21
C VAL A 93 -2.00 1.94 10.36
N MET A 94 -2.35 1.10 11.34
CA MET A 94 -3.12 1.54 12.52
C MET A 94 -2.38 2.59 13.33
N ALA A 95 -1.05 2.47 13.49
CA ALA A 95 -0.25 3.48 14.17
C ALA A 95 -0.29 4.83 13.43
N ALA A 96 -0.16 4.81 12.10
CA ALA A 96 -0.25 6.01 11.28
C ALA A 96 -1.65 6.66 11.32
N MET A 97 -2.72 5.86 11.26
CA MET A 97 -4.09 6.36 11.38
C MET A 97 -4.33 7.03 12.73
N ARG A 98 -3.87 6.40 13.83
CA ARG A 98 -3.96 6.98 15.17
C ARG A 98 -3.19 8.31 15.26
N ALA A 99 -1.97 8.37 14.70
CA ALA A 99 -1.18 9.59 14.68
C ALA A 99 -1.89 10.73 13.92
N ALA A 100 -2.65 10.41 12.88
CA ALA A 100 -3.47 11.38 12.16
C ALA A 100 -4.65 11.88 13.01
N ASP A 101 -5.36 10.99 13.68
CA ASP A 101 -6.50 11.34 14.54
C ASP A 101 -6.07 12.21 15.73
N GLU A 102 -4.93 11.89 16.33
CA GLU A 102 -4.35 12.59 17.48
C GLU A 102 -3.54 13.84 17.09
N ARG A 103 -3.36 14.13 15.81
CA ARG A 103 -2.47 15.19 15.28
C ARG A 103 -1.06 15.12 15.89
N SER A 104 -0.52 13.91 15.94
CA SER A 104 0.76 13.62 16.57
C SER A 104 1.93 14.24 15.78
N ASN A 105 2.97 14.66 16.48
CA ASN A 105 4.23 15.07 15.86
C ASN A 105 4.94 13.94 15.10
N ASP A 106 4.55 12.68 15.34
CA ASP A 106 5.05 11.51 14.63
C ASP A 106 4.32 11.22 13.31
N LEU A 107 3.30 12.01 12.94
CA LEU A 107 2.47 11.78 11.75
C LEU A 107 3.31 11.56 10.49
N GLN A 108 4.24 12.45 10.20
CA GLN A 108 5.08 12.40 9.02
C GLN A 108 5.94 11.13 8.96
N ARG A 109 6.49 10.73 10.08
CA ARG A 109 7.32 9.53 10.22
C ARG A 109 6.50 8.26 10.06
N LEU A 110 5.36 8.18 10.75
CA LEU A 110 4.47 7.02 10.72
C LEU A 110 3.74 6.88 9.37
N SER A 111 3.38 7.97 8.70
CA SER A 111 2.81 7.91 7.34
C SER A 111 3.80 7.31 6.35
N SER A 112 5.10 7.68 6.45
CA SER A 112 6.16 7.12 5.61
C SER A 112 6.42 5.64 5.92
N LEU A 113 6.42 5.24 7.19
CA LEU A 113 6.54 3.85 7.60
C LEU A 113 5.40 3.01 7.01
N ALA A 114 4.16 3.43 7.25
CA ALA A 114 2.97 2.73 6.75
C ALA A 114 2.98 2.59 5.22
N LYS A 115 3.36 3.65 4.50
CA LYS A 115 3.42 3.64 3.03
C LYS A 115 4.49 2.68 2.51
N THR A 116 5.68 2.65 3.14
CA THR A 116 6.76 1.73 2.76
C THR A 116 6.34 0.29 2.98
N VAL A 117 5.95 -0.06 4.22
CA VAL A 117 5.62 -1.44 4.59
C VAL A 117 4.43 -1.97 3.79
N SER A 118 3.36 -1.16 3.62
CA SER A 118 2.20 -1.57 2.82
C SER A 118 2.55 -1.81 1.34
N GLY A 119 3.47 -1.00 0.78
CA GLY A 119 3.94 -1.18 -0.59
C GLY A 119 4.70 -2.49 -0.78
N GLU A 120 5.64 -2.78 0.13
CA GLU A 120 6.45 -4.00 0.12
C GLU A 120 5.59 -5.25 0.35
N THR A 121 4.68 -5.20 1.31
CA THR A 121 3.77 -6.31 1.61
C THR A 121 2.81 -6.60 0.45
N LEU A 122 2.19 -5.59 -0.14
CA LEU A 122 1.30 -5.81 -1.29
C LEU A 122 2.09 -6.32 -2.50
N HIS A 123 3.34 -5.86 -2.69
CA HIS A 123 4.23 -6.38 -3.73
C HIS A 123 4.50 -7.88 -3.50
N LEU A 124 4.92 -8.27 -2.30
CA LEU A 124 5.14 -9.67 -1.92
C LEU A 124 3.88 -10.49 -2.16
N VAL A 125 2.78 -10.12 -1.51
CA VAL A 125 1.54 -10.90 -1.51
C VAL A 125 0.97 -11.06 -2.92
N SER A 126 0.95 -10.00 -3.74
CA SER A 126 0.42 -10.08 -5.11
C SER A 126 1.25 -10.96 -6.03
N ASN A 127 2.58 -10.97 -5.88
CA ASN A 127 3.45 -11.87 -6.67
C ASN A 127 3.29 -13.33 -6.20
N GLU A 128 3.30 -13.57 -4.89
CA GLU A 128 3.09 -14.91 -4.32
C GLU A 128 1.71 -15.47 -4.67
N ALA A 129 0.69 -14.64 -4.65
CA ALA A 129 -0.67 -15.02 -5.05
C ALA A 129 -0.72 -15.53 -6.49
N ILE A 130 -0.14 -14.80 -7.44
CA ILE A 130 -0.05 -15.26 -8.84
C ILE A 130 0.74 -16.56 -8.93
N GLN A 131 1.89 -16.66 -8.27
CA GLN A 131 2.73 -17.86 -8.27
C GLN A 131 1.97 -19.07 -7.73
N MET A 132 1.23 -18.93 -6.64
CA MET A 132 0.48 -20.02 -6.00
C MET A 132 -0.75 -20.46 -6.82
N HIS A 133 -1.32 -19.58 -7.66
CA HIS A 133 -2.36 -19.96 -8.63
C HIS A 133 -1.78 -20.70 -9.85
N GLY A 134 -0.48 -20.57 -10.11
CA GLY A 134 0.16 -21.18 -11.27
C GLY A 134 -0.32 -20.57 -12.60
N GLY A 135 -0.46 -21.40 -13.63
CA GLY A 135 -0.81 -20.92 -14.99
C GLY A 135 -2.08 -20.08 -15.05
N ILE A 136 -3.11 -20.40 -14.27
CA ILE A 136 -4.37 -19.64 -14.27
C ILE A 136 -4.20 -18.22 -13.71
N GLY A 137 -3.23 -18.01 -12.81
CA GLY A 137 -2.97 -16.71 -12.18
C GLY A 137 -2.47 -15.63 -13.13
N VAL A 138 -1.99 -16.01 -14.33
CA VAL A 138 -1.54 -15.07 -15.37
C VAL A 138 -2.54 -14.91 -16.51
N THR A 139 -3.71 -15.52 -16.40
CA THR A 139 -4.79 -15.43 -17.39
C THR A 139 -5.84 -14.39 -16.97
N ASP A 140 -6.66 -13.95 -17.91
CA ASP A 140 -7.80 -13.08 -17.62
C ASP A 140 -9.04 -13.86 -17.10
N GLU A 141 -8.92 -15.18 -16.93
CA GLU A 141 -10.00 -16.03 -16.38
C GLU A 141 -10.08 -15.94 -14.85
N TYR A 142 -9.04 -15.39 -14.20
CA TYR A 142 -8.95 -15.28 -12.74
C TYR A 142 -8.49 -13.89 -12.31
N ASP A 143 -9.22 -13.30 -11.37
CA ASP A 143 -9.05 -11.90 -10.97
C ASP A 143 -7.76 -11.61 -10.17
N ILE A 144 -7.01 -12.65 -9.77
CA ILE A 144 -5.82 -12.50 -8.93
C ILE A 144 -4.77 -11.55 -9.55
N GLY A 145 -4.71 -11.47 -10.88
CA GLY A 145 -3.83 -10.57 -11.60
C GLY A 145 -4.11 -9.08 -11.39
N PHE A 146 -5.34 -8.71 -10.99
CA PHE A 146 -5.69 -7.31 -10.72
C PHE A 146 -4.99 -6.76 -9.49
N PHE A 147 -4.73 -7.58 -8.48
CA PHE A 147 -3.98 -7.15 -7.29
C PHE A 147 -2.56 -6.74 -7.65
N LEU A 148 -1.85 -7.50 -8.50
CA LEU A 148 -0.51 -7.13 -8.96
C LEU A 148 -0.53 -5.83 -9.80
N LYS A 149 -1.48 -5.68 -10.71
CA LYS A 149 -1.65 -4.46 -11.51
C LYS A 149 -1.92 -3.26 -10.59
N ARG A 150 -2.75 -3.42 -9.56
CA ARG A 150 -3.04 -2.36 -8.60
C ARG A 150 -1.85 -2.05 -7.70
N ALA A 151 -1.08 -3.05 -7.27
CA ALA A 151 0.13 -2.88 -6.47
C ALA A 151 1.13 -1.94 -7.16
N ARG A 152 1.40 -2.14 -8.45
CA ARG A 152 2.31 -1.30 -9.24
C ARG A 152 1.88 0.16 -9.31
N VAL A 153 0.58 0.42 -9.39
CA VAL A 153 0.03 1.78 -9.42
C VAL A 153 0.06 2.41 -8.02
N ALA A 154 -0.41 1.68 -7.00
CA ALA A 154 -0.52 2.18 -5.64
C ALA A 154 0.84 2.52 -5.03
N GLU A 155 1.88 1.73 -5.36
CA GLU A 155 3.25 2.00 -4.91
C GLU A 155 3.74 3.39 -5.32
N GLN A 156 3.40 3.85 -6.54
CA GLN A 156 3.88 5.14 -7.06
C GLN A 156 3.07 6.35 -6.56
N ILE A 157 1.85 6.14 -6.07
CA ILE A 157 1.01 7.23 -5.58
C ILE A 157 1.59 7.81 -4.29
N PHE A 158 1.79 9.13 -4.26
CA PHE A 158 2.37 9.90 -3.14
C PHE A 158 3.80 9.52 -2.75
N GLY A 159 4.55 8.87 -3.61
CA GLY A 159 5.93 8.46 -3.42
C GLY A 159 6.12 6.95 -3.34
N SER A 160 7.25 6.47 -3.87
CA SER A 160 7.64 5.06 -3.84
C SER A 160 8.12 4.62 -2.45
N SER A 161 8.24 3.31 -2.22
CA SER A 161 8.82 2.75 -0.98
C SER A 161 10.22 3.32 -0.71
N LYS A 162 11.06 3.46 -1.75
CA LYS A 162 12.40 4.06 -1.61
C LYS A 162 12.33 5.50 -1.08
N PHE A 163 11.47 6.33 -1.68
CA PHE A 163 11.28 7.72 -1.23
C PHE A 163 10.88 7.77 0.25
N HIS A 164 9.95 6.90 0.67
CA HIS A 164 9.45 6.90 2.03
C HIS A 164 10.45 6.31 3.02
N THR A 165 11.30 5.36 2.62
CA THR A 165 12.41 4.88 3.45
C THR A 165 13.41 6.00 3.74
N GLU A 166 13.81 6.76 2.71
CA GLU A 166 14.69 7.92 2.85
C GLU A 166 14.04 9.02 3.72
N ARG A 167 12.77 9.32 3.49
CA ARG A 167 12.02 10.30 4.29
C ARG A 167 11.94 9.87 5.77
N TYR A 168 11.64 8.60 6.04
CA TYR A 168 11.60 8.07 7.40
C TYR A 168 12.95 8.18 8.09
N ALA A 169 14.04 7.82 7.42
CA ALA A 169 15.40 7.92 7.96
C ALA A 169 15.74 9.37 8.32
N ASN A 170 15.51 10.31 7.40
CA ASN A 170 15.77 11.74 7.65
C ASN A 170 14.95 12.29 8.83
N LEU A 171 13.67 11.93 8.93
CA LEU A 171 12.79 12.35 10.04
C LEU A 171 13.18 11.68 11.37
N SER A 172 13.95 10.59 11.33
CA SER A 172 14.47 9.86 12.48
C SER A 172 15.89 10.29 12.88
N GLY A 173 16.50 11.21 12.13
CA GLY A 173 17.82 11.75 12.43
C GLY A 173 19.00 10.93 11.87
N PHE A 174 18.77 10.11 10.83
CA PHE A 174 19.80 9.34 10.11
C PHE A 174 20.24 10.03 8.83
#